data_ced0fc198bb377ff6e69dc3e5f54af95
#
_entry.id   ced0fc198bb377ff6e69dc3e5f54af95
#
_cell.length_a   1.000
_cell.length_b   1.000
_cell.length_c   1.000
_cell.angle_alpha   90.00
_cell.angle_beta   90.00
_cell.angle_gamma   90.00
#
_symmetry.space_group_name_H-M   'P 1'
#
loop_
_entity.id
_entity.type
_entity.pdbx_description
1 polymer ?
#
loop_
_entity_poly.entity_id
_entity_poly.type
_entity_poly.pdbx_seq_one_letter_code
_entity_poly.pdbx_strand_id
1 'polypeptide(L)'
;MIQLQRIYRNSEHFSENSFEGSEVRSYEEYLAMADIPKFEGVSARVIDALKQRVGRDDLSIDRIAEDLKLSKRTLQRRLQQQTANFAQLRDVLRFHYAIKYLIDEHMSVDTVSKALDFSDRTSFTNAFKRWTSLSPSVFRKLFRDYA
;
A
#
# COMPACT_ATOMS: atom_id res chain seq x y z
N MET A 1 10.93 8.34 3.15
CA MET A 1 10.12 9.57 3.03
C MET A 1 9.88 9.99 1.58
N ILE A 2 10.92 10.01 0.73
CA ILE A 2 10.80 10.42 -0.67
C ILE A 2 9.85 9.48 -1.46
N GLN A 3 9.98 8.17 -1.29
CA GLN A 3 9.13 7.22 -2.00
C GLN A 3 7.68 7.25 -1.50
N LEU A 4 7.48 7.45 -0.19
CA LEU A 4 6.15 7.62 0.38
C LEU A 4 5.45 8.84 -0.21
N GLN A 5 6.15 9.97 -0.24
CA GLN A 5 5.65 11.19 -0.86
C GLN A 5 5.35 11.00 -2.34
N ARG A 6 6.18 10.21 -3.04
CA ARG A 6 5.98 9.92 -4.45
C ARG A 6 4.68 9.16 -4.69
N ILE A 7 4.38 8.15 -3.88
CA ILE A 7 3.13 7.39 -3.99
C ILE A 7 1.93 8.31 -3.78
N TYR A 8 1.95 9.13 -2.74
CA TYR A 8 0.86 10.06 -2.46
C TYR A 8 0.73 11.15 -3.52
N ARG A 9 1.85 11.67 -3.99
CA ARG A 9 1.85 12.66 -5.06
C ARG A 9 1.26 12.09 -6.34
N ASN A 10 1.62 10.85 -6.69
CA ASN A 10 1.05 10.18 -7.85
C ASN A 10 -0.45 9.94 -7.67
N SER A 11 -0.89 9.57 -6.48
CA SER A 11 -2.31 9.37 -6.19
C SER A 11 -3.10 10.67 -6.35
N GLU A 12 -2.58 11.75 -5.82
CA GLU A 12 -3.19 13.08 -5.97
C GLU A 12 -3.22 13.51 -7.43
N HIS A 13 -2.11 13.33 -8.13
CA HIS A 13 -2.00 13.65 -9.55
C HIS A 13 -3.03 12.87 -10.37
N PHE A 14 -3.15 11.57 -10.14
CA PHE A 14 -4.13 10.75 -10.85
C PHE A 14 -5.57 11.13 -10.51
N SER A 15 -5.86 11.55 -9.28
CA SER A 15 -7.19 11.99 -8.92
C SER A 15 -7.57 13.33 -9.58
N GLU A 16 -6.60 14.20 -9.77
CA GLU A 16 -6.80 15.50 -10.41
C GLU A 16 -6.84 15.42 -11.93
N ASN A 17 -6.04 14.54 -12.52
CA ASN A 17 -5.85 14.43 -13.96
C ASN A 17 -6.18 13.03 -14.47
N SER A 18 -7.31 12.49 -14.04
CA SER A 18 -7.69 11.11 -14.36
C SER A 18 -7.80 10.82 -15.87
N PHE A 19 -7.85 11.85 -16.71
CA PHE A 19 -7.93 11.69 -18.16
C PHE A 19 -6.65 12.05 -18.89
N GLU A 20 -5.83 12.94 -18.34
CA GLU A 20 -4.62 13.39 -19.01
C GLU A 20 -3.37 12.65 -18.55
N GLY A 21 -3.36 12.18 -17.30
CA GLY A 21 -2.22 11.53 -16.70
C GLY A 21 -2.26 10.02 -16.75
N SER A 22 -3.20 9.45 -17.48
CA SER A 22 -3.46 8.01 -17.45
C SER A 22 -2.51 7.21 -18.34
N GLU A 23 -1.31 7.69 -18.60
CA GLU A 23 -0.32 6.85 -19.28
C GLU A 23 0.00 5.65 -18.40
N VAL A 24 -0.22 4.46 -18.96
CA VAL A 24 0.16 3.21 -18.31
C VAL A 24 1.68 3.18 -18.23
N ARG A 25 2.20 3.00 -17.03
CA ARG A 25 3.63 2.89 -16.80
C ARG A 25 4.12 1.50 -17.17
N SER A 26 5.43 1.33 -17.29
CA SER A 26 6.02 0.01 -17.44
C SER A 26 5.89 -0.78 -16.13
N TYR A 27 5.97 -2.11 -16.22
CA TYR A 27 5.95 -2.95 -15.03
C TYR A 27 7.09 -2.60 -14.07
N GLU A 28 8.27 -2.35 -14.61
CA GLU A 28 9.45 -1.96 -13.83
C GLU A 28 9.22 -0.65 -13.05
N GLU A 29 8.54 0.31 -13.67
CA GLU A 29 8.19 1.57 -13.01
C GLU A 29 7.21 1.33 -11.86
N TYR A 30 6.21 0.47 -12.05
CA TYR A 30 5.27 0.13 -10.97
C TYR A 30 5.97 -0.60 -9.83
N LEU A 31 6.89 -1.51 -10.14
CA LEU A 31 7.67 -2.20 -9.11
C LEU A 31 8.52 -1.21 -8.31
N ALA A 32 9.14 -0.25 -8.98
CA ALA A 32 9.92 0.78 -8.30
C ALA A 32 9.04 1.66 -7.39
N MET A 33 7.84 2.01 -7.85
CA MET A 33 6.87 2.78 -7.05
C MET A 33 6.38 2.00 -5.84
N ALA A 34 6.24 0.69 -5.98
CA ALA A 34 5.72 -0.19 -4.94
C ALA A 34 6.80 -0.71 -3.99
N ASP A 35 8.06 -0.41 -4.25
CA ASP A 35 9.14 -0.81 -3.37
C ASP A 35 9.00 -0.15 -2.01
N ILE A 36 9.20 -0.93 -0.95
CA ILE A 36 9.10 -0.41 0.42
C ILE A 36 10.39 0.33 0.74
N PRO A 37 10.33 1.66 0.97
CA PRO A 37 11.53 2.41 1.31
C PRO A 37 12.07 2.01 2.68
N LYS A 38 13.32 2.32 2.94
CA LYS A 38 13.92 2.11 4.25
C LYS A 38 13.43 3.20 5.20
N PHE A 39 12.73 2.79 6.23
CA PHE A 39 12.27 3.68 7.29
C PHE A 39 13.16 3.55 8.52
N GLU A 40 13.05 4.52 9.41
CA GLU A 40 13.78 4.53 10.67
C GLU A 40 12.82 4.78 11.84
N GLY A 41 13.27 4.49 13.06
CA GLY A 41 12.52 4.78 14.27
C GLY A 41 11.18 4.06 14.33
N VAL A 42 10.16 4.76 14.79
CA VAL A 42 8.84 4.18 14.98
C VAL A 42 8.19 3.78 13.64
N SER A 43 8.47 4.51 12.56
CA SER A 43 7.96 4.15 11.22
C SER A 43 8.47 2.78 10.80
N ALA A 44 9.76 2.49 11.02
CA ALA A 44 10.33 1.17 10.72
C ALA A 44 9.65 0.08 11.54
N ARG A 45 9.39 0.34 12.81
CA ARG A 45 8.70 -0.63 13.69
C ARG A 45 7.27 -0.90 13.22
N VAL A 46 6.57 0.13 12.74
CA VAL A 46 5.22 -0.01 12.18
C VAL A 46 5.25 -0.87 10.92
N ILE A 47 6.18 -0.60 10.01
CA ILE A 47 6.33 -1.36 8.78
C ILE A 47 6.62 -2.83 9.09
N ASP A 48 7.53 -3.12 10.00
CA ASP A 48 7.86 -4.50 10.39
C ASP A 48 6.66 -5.22 11.01
N ALA A 49 5.91 -4.55 11.87
CA ALA A 49 4.70 -5.10 12.48
C ALA A 49 3.63 -5.40 11.42
N LEU A 50 3.42 -4.49 10.47
CA LEU A 50 2.48 -4.68 9.37
C LEU A 50 2.88 -5.87 8.50
N LYS A 51 4.16 -6.00 8.15
CA LYS A 51 4.67 -7.13 7.35
C LYS A 51 4.33 -8.47 7.98
N GLN A 52 4.41 -8.57 9.29
CA GLN A 52 4.11 -9.82 10.00
C GLN A 52 2.63 -10.19 9.98
N ARG A 53 1.76 -9.20 9.77
CA ARG A 53 0.31 -9.41 9.78
C ARG A 53 -0.32 -9.53 8.40
N VAL A 54 0.36 -9.11 7.36
CA VAL A 54 -0.18 -9.18 6.00
C VAL A 54 -0.58 -10.60 5.66
N GLY A 55 -1.80 -10.76 5.17
CA GLY A 55 -2.35 -12.05 4.78
C GLY A 55 -2.92 -12.89 5.91
N ARG A 56 -2.77 -12.46 7.16
CA ARG A 56 -3.16 -13.29 8.32
C ARG A 56 -4.16 -12.62 9.25
N ASP A 57 -4.07 -11.31 9.39
CA ASP A 57 -4.76 -10.64 10.48
C ASP A 57 -5.03 -9.17 10.11
N ASP A 58 -5.65 -8.46 11.05
CA ASP A 58 -6.04 -7.10 10.85
C ASP A 58 -4.84 -6.14 10.84
N LEU A 59 -4.88 -5.16 9.94
CA LEU A 59 -3.84 -4.13 9.77
C LEU A 59 -4.27 -2.79 10.38
N SER A 60 -5.14 -2.81 11.40
CA SER A 60 -5.60 -1.58 12.05
C SER A 60 -4.50 -0.95 12.90
N ILE A 61 -4.60 0.36 13.09
CA ILE A 61 -3.66 1.06 13.96
C ILE A 61 -3.76 0.55 15.41
N ASP A 62 -4.95 0.18 15.85
CA ASP A 62 -5.16 -0.34 17.22
C ASP A 62 -4.35 -1.62 17.43
N ARG A 63 -4.39 -2.52 16.47
CA ARG A 63 -3.67 -3.78 16.55
C ARG A 63 -2.15 -3.58 16.47
N ILE A 64 -1.71 -2.71 15.58
CA ILE A 64 -0.28 -2.42 15.46
C ILE A 64 0.26 -1.72 16.71
N ALA A 65 -0.48 -0.78 17.27
CA ALA A 65 -0.11 -0.14 18.52
C ALA A 65 0.05 -1.18 19.65
N GLU A 66 -0.90 -2.12 19.73
CA GLU A 66 -0.85 -3.21 20.71
C GLU A 66 0.42 -4.07 20.51
N ASP A 67 0.75 -4.43 19.27
CA ASP A 67 1.97 -5.20 18.96
C ASP A 67 3.23 -4.45 19.40
N LEU A 68 3.24 -3.14 19.28
CA LEU A 68 4.38 -2.30 19.65
C LEU A 68 4.36 -1.91 21.14
N LYS A 69 3.36 -2.38 21.88
CA LYS A 69 3.17 -2.07 23.32
C LYS A 69 3.07 -0.56 23.56
N LEU A 70 2.38 0.13 22.65
CA LEU A 70 2.12 1.56 22.73
C LEU A 70 0.61 1.79 22.72
N SER A 71 0.17 2.89 23.33
CA SER A 71 -1.20 3.34 23.10
C SER A 71 -1.32 3.88 21.67
N LYS A 72 -2.52 3.83 21.13
CA LYS A 72 -2.82 4.43 19.83
C LYS A 72 -2.37 5.90 19.77
N ARG A 73 -2.68 6.65 20.81
CA ARG A 73 -2.33 8.07 20.93
C ARG A 73 -0.81 8.28 20.89
N THR A 74 -0.06 7.47 21.63
CA THR A 74 1.40 7.55 21.65
C THR A 74 1.99 7.20 20.28
N LEU A 75 1.46 6.17 19.64
CA LEU A 75 1.90 5.80 18.30
C LEU A 75 1.66 6.93 17.30
N GLN A 76 0.46 7.49 17.29
CA GLN A 76 0.13 8.62 16.41
C GLN A 76 1.03 9.83 16.65
N ARG A 77 1.28 10.15 17.90
CA ARG A 77 2.16 11.27 18.25
C ARG A 77 3.59 11.06 17.77
N ARG A 78 4.14 9.86 17.96
CA ARG A 78 5.50 9.53 17.54
C ARG A 78 5.63 9.53 16.02
N LEU A 79 4.62 9.04 15.30
CA LEU A 79 4.59 9.10 13.83
C LEU A 79 4.55 10.56 13.37
N GLN A 80 3.74 11.40 14.00
CA GLN A 80 3.69 12.83 13.71
C GLN A 80 5.04 13.51 13.86
N GLN A 81 5.81 13.14 14.87
CA GLN A 81 7.16 13.67 15.08
C GLN A 81 8.11 13.33 13.91
N GLN A 82 7.84 12.26 13.19
CA GLN A 82 8.57 11.87 11.99
C GLN A 82 7.92 12.38 10.69
N THR A 83 6.93 13.26 10.79
CA THR A 83 6.11 13.72 9.64
C THR A 83 5.49 12.56 8.86
N ALA A 84 5.10 11.52 9.56
CA ALA A 84 4.45 10.33 9.00
C ALA A 84 3.07 10.15 9.62
N ASN A 85 2.22 9.35 8.97
CA ASN A 85 1.00 8.86 9.59
C ASN A 85 0.81 7.39 9.25
N PHE A 86 0.00 6.73 10.06
CA PHE A 86 -0.20 5.29 9.94
C PHE A 86 -0.84 4.89 8.61
N ALA A 87 -1.82 5.65 8.15
CA ALA A 87 -2.51 5.33 6.89
C ALA A 87 -1.55 5.32 5.71
N GLN A 88 -0.60 6.25 5.68
CA GLN A 88 0.41 6.32 4.62
C GLN A 88 1.35 5.12 4.66
N LEU A 89 1.80 4.73 5.84
CA LEU A 89 2.69 3.56 6.00
C LEU A 89 1.96 2.28 5.58
N ARG A 90 0.70 2.15 5.98
CA ARG A 90 -0.13 1.01 5.59
C ARG A 90 -0.33 0.96 4.08
N ASP A 91 -0.56 2.09 3.43
CA ASP A 91 -0.72 2.15 1.97
C ASP A 91 0.55 1.74 1.23
N VAL A 92 1.71 2.18 1.69
CA VAL A 92 3.00 1.74 1.12
C VAL A 92 3.09 0.21 1.14
N LEU A 93 2.78 -0.38 2.27
CA LEU A 93 2.85 -1.82 2.43
C LEU A 93 1.79 -2.54 1.58
N ARG A 94 0.56 -2.04 1.60
CA ARG A 94 -0.54 -2.62 0.82
C ARG A 94 -0.23 -2.60 -0.68
N PHE A 95 0.31 -1.52 -1.19
CA PHE A 95 0.66 -1.41 -2.60
C PHE A 95 1.73 -2.43 -2.99
N HIS A 96 2.77 -2.54 -2.19
CA HIS A 96 3.84 -3.52 -2.41
C HIS A 96 3.29 -4.94 -2.52
N TYR A 97 2.51 -5.36 -1.52
CA TYR A 97 1.96 -6.72 -1.50
C TYR A 97 0.84 -6.93 -2.51
N ALA A 98 0.10 -5.88 -2.88
CA ALA A 98 -0.92 -6.00 -3.91
C ALA A 98 -0.32 -6.47 -5.24
N ILE A 99 0.77 -5.84 -5.67
CA ILE A 99 1.45 -6.25 -6.90
C ILE A 99 1.97 -7.68 -6.78
N LYS A 100 2.65 -7.99 -5.67
CA LYS A 100 3.18 -9.32 -5.43
C LYS A 100 2.10 -10.39 -5.49
N TYR A 101 0.98 -10.17 -4.80
CA TYR A 101 -0.10 -11.15 -4.75
C TYR A 101 -0.83 -11.29 -6.08
N LEU A 102 -1.05 -10.18 -6.81
CA LEU A 102 -1.73 -10.22 -8.08
C LEU A 102 -0.89 -10.87 -9.18
N ILE A 103 0.40 -10.59 -9.24
CA ILE A 103 1.28 -10.99 -10.34
C ILE A 103 2.08 -12.25 -9.99
N ASP A 104 2.84 -12.24 -8.90
CA ASP A 104 3.71 -13.37 -8.56
C ASP A 104 2.93 -14.57 -8.05
N GLU A 105 1.92 -14.34 -7.22
CA GLU A 105 1.15 -15.41 -6.57
C GLU A 105 -0.19 -15.69 -7.23
N HIS A 106 -0.57 -14.92 -8.24
CA HIS A 106 -1.81 -15.09 -9.02
C HIS A 106 -3.07 -15.20 -8.16
N MET A 107 -3.12 -14.49 -7.04
CA MET A 107 -4.29 -14.50 -6.16
C MET A 107 -5.46 -13.75 -6.80
N SER A 108 -6.68 -14.18 -6.51
CA SER A 108 -7.87 -13.46 -6.97
C SER A 108 -7.95 -12.07 -6.35
N VAL A 109 -8.62 -11.15 -7.02
CA VAL A 109 -8.81 -9.78 -6.53
C VAL A 109 -9.48 -9.78 -5.14
N ASP A 110 -10.50 -10.64 -4.96
CA ASP A 110 -11.18 -10.77 -3.66
C ASP A 110 -10.23 -11.27 -2.57
N THR A 111 -9.39 -12.26 -2.88
CA THR A 111 -8.42 -12.80 -1.93
C THR A 111 -7.39 -11.74 -1.55
N VAL A 112 -6.88 -10.98 -2.53
CA VAL A 112 -5.93 -9.90 -2.25
C VAL A 112 -6.58 -8.83 -1.36
N SER A 113 -7.81 -8.44 -1.67
CA SER A 113 -8.55 -7.46 -0.86
C SER A 113 -8.63 -7.88 0.60
N LYS A 114 -8.93 -9.13 0.86
CA LYS A 114 -9.02 -9.69 2.22
C LYS A 114 -7.64 -9.77 2.88
N ALA A 115 -6.64 -10.25 2.15
CA ALA A 115 -5.27 -10.40 2.66
C ALA A 115 -4.67 -9.07 3.09
N LEU A 116 -5.07 -7.98 2.44
CA LEU A 116 -4.59 -6.63 2.74
C LEU A 116 -5.50 -5.86 3.69
N ASP A 117 -6.48 -6.55 4.26
CA ASP A 117 -7.42 -5.98 5.25
C ASP A 117 -8.19 -4.77 4.72
N PHE A 118 -8.66 -4.86 3.49
CA PHE A 118 -9.65 -3.91 2.97
C PHE A 118 -11.05 -4.36 3.39
N SER A 119 -11.94 -3.40 3.65
CA SER A 119 -13.30 -3.70 4.07
C SER A 119 -14.10 -4.45 3.01
N ASP A 120 -13.81 -4.20 1.73
CA ASP A 120 -14.44 -4.85 0.60
C ASP A 120 -13.58 -4.71 -0.66
N ARG A 121 -13.99 -5.39 -1.72
CA ARG A 121 -13.30 -5.36 -3.01
C ARG A 121 -13.29 -3.95 -3.61
N THR A 122 -14.36 -3.21 -3.45
CA THR A 122 -14.48 -1.85 -3.98
C THR A 122 -13.44 -0.91 -3.35
N SER A 123 -13.26 -0.99 -2.03
CA SER A 123 -12.24 -0.21 -1.32
C SER A 123 -10.84 -0.51 -1.84
N PHE A 124 -10.53 -1.78 -2.04
CA PHE A 124 -9.24 -2.18 -2.62
C PHE A 124 -9.09 -1.66 -4.05
N THR A 125 -10.10 -1.85 -4.89
CA THR A 125 -10.09 -1.39 -6.28
C THR A 125 -9.83 0.11 -6.36
N ASN A 126 -10.51 0.89 -5.53
CA ASN A 126 -10.34 2.35 -5.51
C ASN A 126 -8.92 2.75 -5.07
N ALA A 127 -8.38 2.09 -4.05
CA ALA A 127 -7.01 2.35 -3.62
C ALA A 127 -6.00 2.00 -4.72
N PHE A 128 -6.17 0.84 -5.35
CA PHE A 128 -5.27 0.39 -6.40
C PHE A 128 -5.30 1.33 -7.62
N LYS A 129 -6.46 1.83 -7.98
CA LYS A 129 -6.60 2.83 -9.05
C LYS A 129 -5.91 4.15 -8.70
N ARG A 130 -5.96 4.57 -7.45
CA ARG A 130 -5.20 5.76 -7.01
C ARG A 130 -3.69 5.55 -7.17
N TRP A 131 -3.20 4.34 -6.90
CA TRP A 131 -1.76 4.04 -7.00
C TRP A 131 -1.28 3.88 -8.43
N THR A 132 -2.07 3.23 -9.29
CA THR A 132 -1.61 2.77 -10.62
C THR A 132 -2.39 3.35 -11.78
N SER A 133 -3.51 4.01 -11.55
CA SER A 133 -4.54 4.40 -12.51
C SER A 133 -5.24 3.22 -13.21
N LEU A 134 -4.97 1.99 -12.79
CA LEU A 134 -5.58 0.78 -13.34
C LEU A 134 -6.34 0.03 -12.25
N SER A 135 -7.40 -0.68 -12.65
CA SER A 135 -8.02 -1.64 -11.73
C SER A 135 -7.10 -2.84 -11.50
N PRO A 136 -7.24 -3.56 -10.39
CA PRO A 136 -6.44 -4.76 -10.16
C PRO A 136 -6.58 -5.80 -11.28
N SER A 137 -7.79 -5.98 -11.81
CA SER A 137 -8.03 -6.94 -12.88
C SER A 137 -7.33 -6.55 -14.17
N VAL A 138 -7.38 -5.28 -14.53
CA VAL A 138 -6.69 -4.76 -15.73
C VAL A 138 -5.17 -4.85 -15.55
N PHE A 139 -4.68 -4.47 -14.37
CA PHE A 139 -3.25 -4.56 -14.06
C PHE A 139 -2.74 -6.00 -14.23
N ARG A 140 -3.44 -6.98 -13.67
CA ARG A 140 -3.06 -8.39 -13.84
C ARG A 140 -3.06 -8.79 -15.30
N LYS A 141 -4.08 -8.42 -16.04
CA LYS A 141 -4.21 -8.78 -17.46
C LYS A 141 -3.04 -8.25 -18.27
N LEU A 142 -2.58 -7.03 -17.96
CA LEU A 142 -1.46 -6.41 -18.67
C LEU A 142 -0.11 -7.02 -18.30
N PHE A 143 0.09 -7.38 -17.02
CA PHE A 143 1.42 -7.69 -16.48
C PHE A 143 1.60 -9.13 -15.98
N ARG A 144 0.62 -10.00 -16.16
CA ARG A 144 0.69 -11.38 -15.65
C ARG A 144 1.87 -12.19 -16.19
N ASP A 145 2.38 -11.84 -17.34
CA ASP A 145 3.48 -12.56 -17.98
C ASP A 145 4.86 -12.08 -17.49
N TYR A 146 4.88 -11.11 -16.58
CA TYR A 146 6.11 -10.57 -16.01
C TYR A 146 6.52 -11.25 -14.70
N ALA A 147 5.74 -12.19 -14.22
CA ALA A 147 6.02 -12.91 -12.98
C ALA A 147 7.22 -13.87 -13.15
#